data_e3429730e878abe9cc7074b3fc9a4b52
#
_entry.id   e3429730e878abe9cc7074b3fc9a4b52
#
_cell.length_a   1.000
_cell.length_b   1.000
_cell.length_c   1.000
_cell.angle_alpha   90.00
_cell.angle_beta   90.00
_cell.angle_gamma   90.00
#
_symmetry.space_group_name_H-M   'P 1'
#
loop_
_entity.id
_entity.type
_entity.pdbx_description
1 polymer ?
#
loop_
_entity_poly.entity_id
_entity_poly.type
_entity_poly.pdbx_seq_one_letter_code
_entity_poly.pdbx_strand_id
1 'polypeptide(L)'
;MKGTPLLRLGIILALLAAAAWPACRLTLRPDPGTCAAAPPTGEARQDLAAAPLRATLLIHAAPAPLRCSVSQNGRVLLSEKNLSGPGEYRAETEIAPGMDLIIGSEWSNGDPHAIRAEVLISGSRTPLEKTYWATSSLEDSFPLPESFQP
;
A
#
# COMPACT_ATOMS: atom_id res chain seq x y z
N MET A 1 -49.41 20.45 -12.72
CA MET A 1 -49.11 20.29 -11.28
C MET A 1 -47.69 20.79 -11.00
N LYS A 2 -47.56 22.03 -10.49
CA LYS A 2 -46.28 22.67 -10.18
C LYS A 2 -45.91 22.31 -8.74
N GLY A 3 -45.20 21.22 -8.55
CA GLY A 3 -44.68 20.88 -7.22
C GLY A 3 -43.63 21.91 -6.78
N THR A 4 -43.85 22.53 -5.63
CA THR A 4 -42.98 23.57 -5.09
C THR A 4 -41.58 23.01 -4.90
N PRO A 5 -40.52 23.72 -5.34
CA PRO A 5 -39.12 23.24 -5.26
C PRO A 5 -38.70 22.91 -3.84
N LEU A 6 -39.29 23.55 -2.83
CA LEU A 6 -39.07 23.27 -1.41
C LEU A 6 -39.49 21.86 -0.97
N LEU A 7 -40.57 21.33 -1.52
CA LEU A 7 -41.05 19.97 -1.19
C LEU A 7 -40.11 18.90 -1.75
N ARG A 8 -39.55 19.14 -2.94
CA ARG A 8 -38.55 18.23 -3.54
C ARG A 8 -37.23 18.24 -2.76
N LEU A 9 -36.77 19.42 -2.31
CA LEU A 9 -35.58 19.54 -1.50
C LEU A 9 -35.75 18.81 -0.16
N GLY A 10 -36.90 18.93 0.50
CA GLY A 10 -37.22 18.24 1.75
C GLY A 10 -37.17 16.71 1.62
N ILE A 11 -37.73 16.17 0.52
CA ILE A 11 -37.71 14.73 0.26
C ILE A 11 -36.26 14.21 0.06
N ILE A 12 -35.43 14.94 -0.70
CA ILE A 12 -34.05 14.56 -0.94
C ILE A 12 -33.26 14.57 0.37
N LEU A 13 -33.45 15.59 1.22
CA LEU A 13 -32.80 15.70 2.51
C LEU A 13 -33.21 14.57 3.47
N ALA A 14 -34.49 14.21 3.48
CA ALA A 14 -35.00 13.09 4.28
C ALA A 14 -34.42 11.73 3.84
N LEU A 15 -34.27 11.50 2.53
CA LEU A 15 -33.69 10.29 1.98
C LEU A 15 -32.19 10.19 2.31
N LEU A 16 -31.44 11.30 2.24
CA LEU A 16 -30.04 11.34 2.63
C LEU A 16 -29.83 11.08 4.13
N ALA A 17 -30.71 11.64 4.99
CA ALA A 17 -30.66 11.38 6.42
C ALA A 17 -30.97 9.92 6.76
N ALA A 18 -31.94 9.32 6.05
CA ALA A 18 -32.28 7.91 6.23
C ALA A 18 -31.17 6.96 5.78
N ALA A 19 -30.42 7.33 4.74
CA ALA A 19 -29.27 6.55 4.26
C ALA A 19 -28.04 6.69 5.19
N ALA A 20 -27.86 7.84 5.84
CA ALA A 20 -26.74 8.06 6.78
C ALA A 20 -26.94 7.37 8.14
N TRP A 21 -28.18 7.09 8.53
CA TRP A 21 -28.53 6.50 9.84
C TRP A 21 -27.87 5.12 10.09
N PRO A 22 -27.87 4.16 9.16
CA PRO A 22 -27.21 2.88 9.40
C PRO A 22 -25.68 3.00 9.42
N ALA A 23 -25.09 3.94 8.69
CA ALA A 23 -23.65 4.16 8.70
C ALA A 23 -23.14 4.70 10.05
N CYS A 24 -23.89 5.60 10.69
CA CYS A 24 -23.56 6.11 12.02
C CYS A 24 -23.66 5.03 13.11
N ARG A 25 -24.55 4.04 12.97
CA ARG A 25 -24.66 2.95 13.95
C ARG A 25 -23.53 1.93 13.87
N LEU A 26 -22.83 1.83 12.75
CA LEU A 26 -21.68 0.96 12.58
C LEU A 26 -20.40 1.56 13.17
N THR A 27 -20.30 2.89 13.24
CA THR A 27 -19.10 3.59 13.74
C THR A 27 -19.17 3.99 15.22
N LEU A 28 -20.38 4.01 15.83
CA LEU A 28 -20.59 4.39 17.24
C LEU A 28 -21.12 3.19 18.04
N ARG A 29 -20.37 2.08 18.08
CA ARG A 29 -20.55 1.08 19.14
C ARG A 29 -19.61 1.45 20.28
N PRO A 30 -20.11 1.98 21.42
CA PRO A 30 -19.33 1.95 22.64
C PRO A 30 -19.29 0.50 23.10
N ASP A 31 -18.11 -0.05 23.32
CA ASP A 31 -17.93 -1.34 23.97
C ASP A 31 -18.53 -1.29 25.38
N PRO A 32 -19.56 -2.08 25.70
CA PRO A 32 -19.96 -2.25 27.09
C PRO A 32 -19.15 -3.39 27.67
N GLY A 33 -18.18 -3.04 28.51
CA GLY A 33 -17.91 -3.75 29.76
C GLY A 33 -17.50 -5.20 29.67
N THR A 34 -16.24 -5.41 29.97
CA THR A 34 -15.72 -6.42 30.89
C THR A 34 -16.73 -7.48 31.32
N CYS A 35 -16.75 -8.62 30.64
CA CYS A 35 -17.15 -9.88 31.23
C CYS A 35 -15.95 -10.81 31.17
N ALA A 36 -15.44 -11.15 32.35
CA ALA A 36 -14.53 -12.25 32.54
C ALA A 36 -15.16 -13.52 31.99
N ALA A 37 -14.67 -14.01 30.88
CA ALA A 37 -14.99 -15.31 30.33
C ALA A 37 -13.68 -16.04 30.08
N ALA A 38 -13.68 -17.31 30.46
CA ALA A 38 -12.63 -18.29 30.42
C ALA A 38 -11.72 -18.21 29.17
N PRO A 39 -10.45 -18.63 29.30
CA PRO A 39 -9.53 -18.60 28.18
C PRO A 39 -10.06 -19.52 27.06
N PRO A 40 -10.33 -19.01 25.86
CA PRO A 40 -10.47 -19.89 24.74
C PRO A 40 -9.10 -20.52 24.53
N THR A 41 -9.05 -21.84 24.66
CA THR A 41 -8.00 -22.68 24.12
C THR A 41 -8.14 -22.62 22.60
N GLY A 42 -7.94 -21.45 22.04
CA GLY A 42 -7.67 -21.22 20.65
C GLY A 42 -6.17 -21.25 20.53
N GLU A 43 -5.66 -22.30 19.92
CA GLU A 43 -4.32 -22.33 19.37
C GLU A 43 -4.12 -21.01 18.64
N ALA A 44 -3.42 -20.06 19.28
CA ALA A 44 -2.83 -18.96 18.59
C ALA A 44 -1.98 -19.62 17.50
N ARG A 45 -2.50 -19.62 16.27
CA ARG A 45 -1.68 -19.76 15.10
C ARG A 45 -0.68 -18.60 15.27
N GLN A 46 0.42 -18.91 15.92
CA GLN A 46 1.63 -18.16 15.74
C GLN A 46 1.87 -18.28 14.24
N ASP A 47 1.42 -17.27 13.49
CA ASP A 47 2.00 -16.99 12.20
C ASP A 47 3.49 -16.97 12.48
N LEU A 48 4.16 -18.03 12.08
CA LEU A 48 5.60 -18.09 11.99
C LEU A 48 5.94 -17.00 10.98
N ALA A 49 6.01 -15.77 11.46
CA ALA A 49 6.49 -14.65 10.67
C ALA A 49 7.86 -15.11 10.18
N ALA A 50 7.92 -15.43 8.90
CA ALA A 50 9.16 -15.89 8.29
C ALA A 50 10.24 -14.86 8.63
N ALA A 51 11.42 -15.33 9.03
CA ALA A 51 12.49 -14.46 9.44
C ALA A 51 12.78 -13.43 8.33
N PRO A 52 13.01 -12.16 8.68
CA PRO A 52 13.29 -11.13 7.70
C PRO A 52 14.55 -11.50 6.90
N LEU A 53 14.50 -11.28 5.61
CA LEU A 53 15.57 -11.56 4.67
C LEU A 53 16.31 -10.27 4.31
N ARG A 54 17.61 -10.32 4.26
CA ARG A 54 18.40 -9.21 3.72
C ARG A 54 18.24 -9.14 2.21
N ALA A 55 17.96 -7.96 1.71
CA ALA A 55 17.78 -7.70 0.28
C ALA A 55 18.40 -6.37 -0.12
N THR A 56 18.82 -6.31 -1.38
CA THR A 56 19.20 -5.07 -2.05
C THR A 56 18.05 -4.71 -3.00
N LEU A 57 17.48 -3.53 -2.78
CA LEU A 57 16.47 -2.93 -3.67
C LEU A 57 17.20 -2.05 -4.68
N LEU A 58 16.94 -2.23 -5.97
CA LEU A 58 17.37 -1.34 -7.03
C LEU A 58 16.12 -0.83 -7.77
N ILE A 59 16.06 0.49 -7.94
CA ILE A 59 15.01 1.14 -8.70
C ILE A 59 15.66 1.92 -9.82
N HIS A 60 15.31 1.60 -11.05
CA HIS A 60 15.72 2.33 -12.24
C HIS A 60 14.52 3.10 -12.77
N ALA A 61 14.60 4.41 -12.85
CA ALA A 61 13.53 5.26 -13.35
C ALA A 61 14.03 6.13 -14.51
N ALA A 62 13.26 6.20 -15.57
CA ALA A 62 13.55 7.03 -16.74
C ALA A 62 12.26 7.72 -17.24
N PRO A 63 12.20 9.05 -17.15
CA PRO A 63 13.10 9.98 -16.45
C PRO A 63 13.01 9.86 -14.95
N ALA A 64 13.95 10.54 -14.24
CA ALA A 64 13.94 10.55 -12.79
C ALA A 64 12.64 11.15 -12.23
N PRO A 65 11.99 10.50 -11.24
CA PRO A 65 10.82 11.05 -10.57
C PRO A 65 11.20 12.18 -9.59
N LEU A 66 10.24 13.03 -9.26
CA LEU A 66 10.38 14.02 -8.18
C LEU A 66 10.48 13.34 -6.82
N ARG A 67 9.81 12.22 -6.68
CA ARG A 67 9.81 11.39 -5.48
C ARG A 67 9.79 9.93 -5.89
N CYS A 68 10.59 9.12 -5.21
CA CYS A 68 10.55 7.66 -5.29
C CYS A 68 10.54 7.07 -3.87
N SER A 69 9.70 6.11 -3.62
CA SER A 69 9.61 5.43 -2.33
C SER A 69 9.31 3.95 -2.50
N VAL A 70 9.85 3.15 -1.60
CA VAL A 70 9.49 1.73 -1.46
C VAL A 70 9.15 1.49 -0.01
N SER A 71 8.04 0.84 0.24
CA SER A 71 7.60 0.50 1.59
C SER A 71 7.10 -0.94 1.67
N GLN A 72 7.11 -1.51 2.86
CA GLN A 72 6.55 -2.82 3.17
C GLN A 72 5.85 -2.75 4.52
N ASN A 73 4.60 -3.15 4.58
CA ASN A 73 3.79 -3.13 5.81
C ASN A 73 3.86 -1.79 6.57
N GLY A 74 3.79 -0.67 5.82
CA GLY A 74 3.86 0.68 6.38
C GLY A 74 5.27 1.16 6.77
N ARG A 75 6.30 0.30 6.74
CA ARG A 75 7.70 0.67 6.95
C ARG A 75 8.30 1.15 5.64
N VAL A 76 8.86 2.35 5.63
CA VAL A 76 9.59 2.89 4.48
C VAL A 76 10.97 2.26 4.42
N LEU A 77 11.30 1.64 3.29
CA LEU A 77 12.57 0.97 3.01
C LEU A 77 13.50 1.85 2.18
N LEU A 78 12.93 2.62 1.26
CA LEU A 78 13.63 3.59 0.42
C LEU A 78 12.75 4.85 0.31
N SER A 79 13.33 6.03 0.42
CA SER A 79 12.64 7.30 0.17
C SER A 79 13.62 8.36 -0.33
N GLU A 80 13.46 8.73 -1.59
CA GLU A 80 14.27 9.74 -2.26
C GLU A 80 13.40 10.87 -2.80
N LYS A 81 13.91 12.10 -2.75
CA LYS A 81 13.21 13.32 -3.18
C LYS A 81 14.11 14.22 -4.01
N ASN A 82 13.51 15.02 -4.87
CA ASN A 82 14.19 16.03 -5.70
C ASN A 82 15.27 15.44 -6.59
N LEU A 83 14.96 14.35 -7.24
CA LEU A 83 15.90 13.58 -8.04
C LEU A 83 16.12 14.28 -9.38
N SER A 84 17.35 14.50 -9.75
CA SER A 84 17.75 15.06 -11.03
C SER A 84 18.65 14.07 -11.78
N GLY A 85 18.27 13.77 -13.02
CA GLY A 85 19.02 12.85 -13.88
C GLY A 85 18.39 11.45 -13.99
N PRO A 86 18.97 10.53 -14.79
CA PRO A 86 18.51 9.14 -14.83
C PRO A 86 18.68 8.54 -13.44
N GLY A 87 17.55 8.04 -12.87
CA GLY A 87 17.53 7.62 -11.48
C GLY A 87 17.87 6.14 -11.34
N GLU A 88 19.00 5.86 -10.71
CA GLU A 88 19.25 4.57 -10.09
C GLU A 88 19.31 4.76 -8.58
N TYR A 89 18.40 4.08 -7.87
CA TYR A 89 18.29 4.19 -6.41
C TYR A 89 18.54 2.82 -5.81
N ARG A 90 19.44 2.77 -4.86
CA ARG A 90 19.83 1.53 -4.19
C ARG A 90 19.63 1.64 -2.69
N ALA A 91 19.02 0.61 -2.10
CA ALA A 91 18.91 0.47 -0.65
C ALA A 91 19.19 -0.97 -0.23
N GLU A 92 19.98 -1.15 0.83
CA GLU A 92 20.13 -2.43 1.51
C GLU A 92 19.19 -2.45 2.71
N THR A 93 18.32 -3.44 2.78
CA THR A 93 17.26 -3.49 3.77
C THR A 93 16.88 -4.93 4.12
N GLU A 94 16.03 -5.06 5.13
CA GLU A 94 15.40 -6.32 5.47
C GLU A 94 13.95 -6.31 5.01
N ILE A 95 13.54 -7.37 4.33
CA ILE A 95 12.19 -7.58 3.79
C ILE A 95 11.54 -8.81 4.41
N ALA A 96 10.23 -8.77 4.56
CA ALA A 96 9.43 -9.92 5.00
C ALA A 96 8.97 -10.74 3.77
N PRO A 97 9.29 -12.03 3.67
CA PRO A 97 8.78 -12.89 2.59
C PRO A 97 7.26 -12.98 2.63
N GLY A 98 6.64 -13.19 1.46
CA GLY A 98 5.19 -13.29 1.32
C GLY A 98 4.40 -11.98 1.49
N MET A 99 5.09 -10.87 1.77
CA MET A 99 4.49 -9.54 1.86
C MET A 99 4.95 -8.67 0.70
N ASP A 100 4.00 -8.07 -0.01
CA ASP A 100 4.29 -7.18 -1.13
C ASP A 100 5.06 -5.94 -0.71
N LEU A 101 5.94 -5.48 -1.59
CA LEU A 101 6.50 -4.13 -1.53
C LEU A 101 5.57 -3.17 -2.25
N ILE A 102 5.35 -2.00 -1.71
CA ILE A 102 4.62 -0.93 -2.37
C ILE A 102 5.63 0.06 -2.94
N ILE A 103 5.58 0.25 -4.25
CA ILE A 103 6.44 1.17 -4.98
C ILE A 103 5.64 2.41 -5.32
N GLY A 104 6.08 3.56 -4.80
CA GLY A 104 5.47 4.87 -5.05
C GLY A 104 6.42 5.78 -5.81
N SER A 105 5.92 6.51 -6.81
CA SER A 105 6.69 7.53 -7.52
C SER A 105 5.81 8.63 -8.06
N GLU A 106 6.37 9.84 -8.18
CA GLU A 106 5.67 11.03 -8.66
C GLU A 106 6.55 11.79 -9.67
N TRP A 107 5.95 12.26 -10.77
CA TRP A 107 6.59 13.09 -11.80
C TRP A 107 5.86 14.41 -11.97
N SER A 108 6.57 15.42 -12.49
CA SER A 108 6.02 16.75 -12.72
C SER A 108 5.23 16.90 -14.03
N ASN A 109 5.37 15.95 -14.93
CA ASN A 109 4.76 15.97 -16.26
C ASN A 109 3.83 14.75 -16.46
N GLY A 110 2.96 14.83 -17.45
CA GLY A 110 2.02 13.77 -17.80
C GLY A 110 2.51 12.82 -18.91
N ASP A 111 3.81 12.80 -19.21
CA ASP A 111 4.38 11.90 -20.20
C ASP A 111 4.47 10.46 -19.69
N PRO A 112 4.50 9.45 -20.55
CA PRO A 112 4.73 8.09 -20.11
C PRO A 112 6.13 7.91 -19.51
N HIS A 113 6.18 7.32 -18.32
CA HIS A 113 7.39 7.02 -17.57
C HIS A 113 7.49 5.55 -17.24
N ALA A 114 8.71 5.03 -17.15
CA ALA A 114 8.96 3.65 -16.76
C ALA A 114 9.77 3.60 -15.46
N ILE A 115 9.41 2.67 -14.60
CA ILE A 115 10.20 2.26 -13.44
C ILE A 115 10.43 0.76 -13.53
N ARG A 116 11.68 0.35 -13.44
CA ARG A 116 12.07 -1.04 -13.21
C ARG A 116 12.54 -1.20 -11.78
N ALA A 117 11.85 -2.04 -11.04
CA ALA A 117 12.22 -2.44 -9.70
C ALA A 117 12.88 -3.81 -9.72
N GLU A 118 14.01 -3.92 -9.03
CA GLU A 118 14.74 -5.18 -8.86
C GLU A 118 14.97 -5.43 -7.37
N VAL A 119 14.75 -6.65 -6.93
CA VAL A 119 14.96 -7.10 -5.56
C VAL A 119 15.93 -8.27 -5.59
N LEU A 120 17.14 -8.04 -5.11
CA LEU A 120 18.16 -9.08 -4.97
C LEU A 120 18.23 -9.54 -3.51
N ILE A 121 17.78 -10.76 -3.26
CA ILE A 121 17.77 -11.35 -1.92
C ILE A 121 19.12 -12.01 -1.65
N SER A 122 19.65 -11.80 -0.45
CA SER A 122 20.92 -12.40 -0.03
C SER A 122 20.84 -13.93 -0.12
N GLY A 123 21.74 -14.52 -0.90
CA GLY A 123 21.77 -15.95 -1.18
C GLY A 123 21.04 -16.36 -2.47
N SER A 124 20.22 -15.49 -3.07
CA SER A 124 19.65 -15.74 -4.38
C SER A 124 20.62 -15.32 -5.49
N ARG A 125 20.67 -16.10 -6.57
CA ARG A 125 21.46 -15.77 -7.77
C ARG A 125 20.69 -14.93 -8.78
N THR A 126 19.36 -14.91 -8.69
CA THR A 126 18.48 -14.25 -9.66
C THR A 126 17.71 -13.15 -8.96
N PRO A 127 17.77 -11.90 -9.43
CA PRO A 127 16.92 -10.83 -8.92
C PRO A 127 15.45 -11.09 -9.31
N LEU A 128 14.54 -10.71 -8.44
CA LEU A 128 13.14 -10.51 -8.83
C LEU A 128 13.04 -9.14 -9.49
N GLU A 129 12.35 -9.07 -10.62
CA GLU A 129 12.22 -7.81 -11.36
C GLU A 129 10.78 -7.59 -11.84
N LYS A 130 10.36 -6.33 -11.87
CA LYS A 130 9.09 -5.89 -12.43
C LYS A 130 9.23 -4.48 -12.99
N THR A 131 8.63 -4.26 -14.17
CA THR A 131 8.58 -2.94 -14.80
C THR A 131 7.17 -2.38 -14.71
N TYR A 132 7.07 -1.12 -14.36
CA TYR A 132 5.83 -0.37 -14.23
C TYR A 132 5.83 0.80 -15.21
N TRP A 133 4.62 1.19 -15.63
CA TRP A 133 4.40 2.34 -16.51
C TRP A 133 3.37 3.27 -15.87
N ALA A 134 3.68 4.55 -15.85
CA ALA A 134 2.81 5.59 -15.32
C ALA A 134 2.97 6.90 -16.08
N THR A 135 2.03 7.82 -15.92
CA THR A 135 2.10 9.15 -16.57
C THR A 135 2.42 10.28 -15.59
N SER A 136 1.93 10.24 -14.38
CA SER A 136 2.15 11.32 -13.39
C SER A 136 2.51 10.78 -12.00
N SER A 137 1.88 9.69 -11.61
CA SER A 137 2.15 9.03 -10.34
C SER A 137 1.99 7.52 -10.49
N LEU A 138 2.75 6.79 -9.69
CA LEU A 138 2.70 5.34 -9.54
C LEU A 138 2.52 5.02 -8.06
N GLU A 139 1.59 4.12 -7.78
CA GLU A 139 1.52 3.38 -6.52
C GLU A 139 1.05 1.97 -6.85
N ASP A 140 1.97 1.02 -6.84
CA ASP A 140 1.69 -0.37 -7.24
C ASP A 140 2.47 -1.36 -6.38
N SER A 141 1.99 -2.61 -6.34
CA SER A 141 2.60 -3.68 -5.58
C SER A 141 3.65 -4.44 -6.38
N PHE A 142 4.73 -4.81 -5.68
CA PHE A 142 5.73 -5.74 -6.13
C PHE A 142 5.60 -7.02 -5.28
N PRO A 143 5.05 -8.11 -5.84
CA PRO A 143 4.80 -9.32 -5.08
C PRO A 143 6.10 -10.03 -4.71
N LEU A 144 6.22 -10.40 -3.45
CA LEU A 144 7.30 -11.25 -2.97
C LEU A 144 6.79 -12.67 -2.73
N PRO A 145 7.50 -13.71 -3.17
CA PRO A 145 7.12 -15.09 -2.90
C PRO A 145 7.18 -15.40 -1.39
N GLU A 146 6.33 -16.30 -0.93
CA GLU A 146 6.28 -16.74 0.46
C GLU A 146 7.56 -17.48 0.90
N SER A 147 8.24 -18.12 -0.04
CA SER A 147 9.49 -18.83 0.19
C SER A 147 10.48 -18.57 -0.92
N PHE A 148 11.72 -18.35 -0.53
CA PHE A 148 12.85 -18.24 -1.45
C PHE A 148 13.67 -19.53 -1.38
N GLN A 149 13.79 -20.23 -2.49
CA GLN A 149 14.72 -21.33 -2.60
C GLN A 149 16.11 -20.77 -2.95
N PRO A 150 17.13 -21.10 -2.18
CA PRO A 150 18.51 -20.67 -2.44
C PRO A 150 19.10 -21.29 -3.71
#